data_2eeff7d43557c0a4f393f372a41198c3
#
_entry.id   2eeff7d43557c0a4f393f372a41198c3
#
_cell.length_a   1.000
_cell.length_b   1.000
_cell.length_c   1.000
_cell.angle_alpha   90.00
_cell.angle_beta   90.00
_cell.angle_gamma   90.00
#
_symmetry.space_group_name_H-M   'P 1'
#
loop_
_entity.id
_entity.type
_entity.pdbx_description
1 polymer ?
#
loop_
_entity_poly.entity_id
_entity_poly.type
_entity_poly.pdbx_seq_one_letter_code
_entity_poly.pdbx_strand_id
1 'polypeptide(L)'
;MKLQIEGQHLRVRIDEDELACLLAGEAIHARTRFANAFSVGFELGLVETEAANLTGKAEAWKIALPEAAVREHASRLPTREGLRFSLSGAGVEDVLTLLFDVDVRDSVRRRRSS
;
A
#
# COMPACT_ATOMS: atom_id res chain seq x y z
N MET A 1 -3.83 -6.62 -4.20
CA MET A 1 -3.59 -5.19 -3.94
C MET A 1 -4.56 -4.35 -4.72
N LYS A 2 -5.20 -3.42 -4.06
CA LYS A 2 -6.13 -2.48 -4.68
C LYS A 2 -5.60 -1.07 -4.52
N LEU A 3 -5.72 -0.27 -5.59
CA LEU A 3 -5.30 1.12 -5.59
C LEU A 3 -6.49 2.01 -5.92
N GLN A 4 -6.64 3.07 -5.15
CA GLN A 4 -7.70 4.06 -5.36
C GLN A 4 -7.09 5.45 -5.34
N ILE A 5 -7.38 6.22 -6.37
CA ILE A 5 -6.86 7.58 -6.51
C ILE A 5 -8.03 8.56 -6.45
N GLU A 6 -7.91 9.55 -5.58
CA GLU A 6 -8.89 10.63 -5.47
C GLU A 6 -8.15 11.91 -5.15
N GLY A 7 -8.01 12.81 -6.16
CA GLY A 7 -7.23 14.03 -6.01
C GLY A 7 -5.81 13.72 -5.58
N GLN A 8 -5.35 14.36 -4.53
CA GLN A 8 -4.01 14.17 -3.96
C GLN A 8 -3.97 13.05 -2.91
N HIS A 9 -4.85 12.06 -3.04
CA HIS A 9 -4.91 10.91 -2.15
C HIS A 9 -4.75 9.62 -2.95
N LEU A 10 -3.83 8.79 -2.51
CA LEU A 10 -3.61 7.44 -3.04
C LEU A 10 -3.82 6.44 -1.91
N ARG A 11 -4.80 5.57 -2.08
CA ARG A 11 -5.06 4.50 -1.12
C ARG A 11 -4.57 3.18 -1.68
N VAL A 12 -3.79 2.47 -0.87
CA VAL A 12 -3.28 1.14 -1.18
C VAL A 12 -3.86 0.16 -0.16
N ARG A 13 -4.63 -0.80 -0.63
CA ARG A 13 -5.23 -1.82 0.23
C ARG A 13 -4.73 -3.19 -0.17
N ILE A 14 -4.26 -3.96 0.79
CA ILE A 14 -3.82 -5.34 0.58
C ILE A 14 -4.63 -6.29 1.46
N ASP A 15 -4.62 -7.58 1.11
CA ASP A 15 -5.22 -8.60 1.95
C ASP A 15 -4.19 -9.17 2.94
N GLU A 16 -4.63 -10.08 3.79
CA GLU A 16 -3.77 -10.64 4.83
C GLU A 16 -2.66 -11.53 4.27
N ASP A 17 -2.92 -12.22 3.16
CA ASP A 17 -1.90 -13.04 2.51
C ASP A 17 -0.79 -12.17 1.90
N GLU A 18 -1.18 -11.08 1.28
CA GLU A 18 -0.22 -10.09 0.76
C GLU A 18 0.59 -9.46 1.90
N LEU A 19 -0.05 -9.18 3.03
CA LEU A 19 0.65 -8.65 4.20
C LEU A 19 1.70 -9.65 4.70
N ALA A 20 1.36 -10.95 4.75
CA ALA A 20 2.31 -11.98 5.17
C ALA A 20 3.53 -12.01 4.25
N CYS A 21 3.33 -11.93 2.93
CA CYS A 21 4.42 -11.86 1.97
C CYS A 21 5.30 -10.62 2.20
N LEU A 22 4.65 -9.48 2.41
CA LEU A 22 5.35 -8.23 2.64
C LEU A 22 6.22 -8.29 3.90
N LEU A 23 5.68 -8.84 4.99
CA LEU A 23 6.41 -9.00 6.26
C LEU A 23 7.52 -10.04 6.16
N ALA A 24 7.43 -10.96 5.21
CA ALA A 24 8.48 -11.94 4.92
C ALA A 24 9.61 -11.35 4.06
N GLY A 25 9.51 -10.08 3.67
CA GLY A 25 10.53 -9.40 2.88
C GLY A 25 10.30 -9.46 1.37
N GLU A 26 9.14 -9.92 0.94
CA GLU A 26 8.81 -10.01 -0.48
C GLU A 26 8.04 -8.78 -0.93
N ALA A 27 8.34 -8.29 -2.13
CA ALA A 27 7.56 -7.21 -2.73
C ALA A 27 6.28 -7.77 -3.34
N ILE A 28 5.23 -6.97 -3.34
CA ILE A 28 3.95 -7.32 -3.95
C ILE A 28 3.85 -6.61 -5.28
N HIS A 29 3.48 -7.35 -6.32
CA HIS A 29 3.38 -6.82 -7.68
C HIS A 29 1.96 -6.97 -8.20
N ALA A 30 1.49 -5.95 -8.91
CA ALA A 30 0.23 -6.00 -9.63
C ALA A 30 0.39 -5.28 -10.96
N ARG A 31 -0.41 -5.63 -11.94
CA ARG A 31 -0.40 -4.99 -13.26
C ARG A 31 -1.82 -4.87 -13.77
N THR A 32 -2.14 -3.72 -14.32
CA THR A 32 -3.43 -3.48 -14.97
C THR A 32 -3.19 -3.10 -16.41
N ARG A 33 -3.88 -3.77 -17.32
CA ARG A 33 -3.87 -3.42 -18.74
C ARG A 33 -5.14 -2.63 -19.04
N PHE A 34 -4.95 -1.45 -19.60
CA PHE A 34 -6.05 -0.57 -19.97
C PHE A 34 -6.37 -0.78 -21.44
N ALA A 35 -6.99 -1.94 -21.75
CA ALA A 35 -7.33 -2.36 -23.12
C ALA A 35 -6.10 -2.32 -24.02
N ASN A 36 -6.19 -1.69 -25.18
CA ASN A 36 -5.07 -1.54 -26.11
C ASN A 36 -4.28 -0.26 -25.90
N ALA A 37 -4.65 0.57 -24.93
CA ALA A 37 -4.04 1.89 -24.77
C ALA A 37 -2.68 1.81 -24.07
N PHE A 38 -2.63 1.22 -22.87
CA PHE A 38 -1.40 1.11 -22.09
C PHE A 38 -1.59 0.13 -20.93
N SER A 39 -0.51 -0.16 -20.22
CA SER A 39 -0.56 -0.92 -18.98
C SER A 39 0.20 -0.18 -17.88
N VAL A 40 -0.18 -0.42 -16.63
CA VAL A 40 0.48 0.17 -15.46
C VAL A 40 0.84 -0.95 -14.49
N GLY A 41 2.10 -0.99 -14.09
CA GLY A 41 2.58 -1.93 -13.07
C GLY A 41 2.74 -1.23 -11.73
N PHE A 42 2.49 -1.97 -10.65
CA PHE A 42 2.61 -1.47 -9.29
C PHE A 42 3.45 -2.43 -8.46
N GLU A 43 4.40 -1.90 -7.71
CA GLU A 43 5.21 -2.67 -6.79
C GLU A 43 5.10 -2.05 -5.41
N LEU A 44 4.83 -2.86 -4.40
CA LEU A 44 4.78 -2.42 -3.01
C LEU A 44 5.84 -3.20 -2.23
N GLY A 45 6.73 -2.49 -1.55
CA GLY A 45 7.78 -3.10 -0.76
C GLY A 45 8.01 -2.36 0.54
N LEU A 46 8.78 -2.98 1.44
CA LEU A 46 9.17 -2.38 2.71
C LEU A 46 10.61 -1.89 2.64
N VAL A 47 10.88 -0.79 3.33
CA VAL A 47 12.22 -0.20 3.43
C VAL A 47 12.55 0.09 4.88
N GLU A 48 13.83 0.19 5.21
CA GLU A 48 14.27 0.45 6.57
C GLU A 48 14.21 1.92 6.96
N THR A 49 13.99 2.81 5.99
CA THR A 49 13.91 4.25 6.25
C THR A 49 12.61 4.60 6.97
N GLU A 50 12.59 5.76 7.63
CA GLU A 50 11.42 6.23 8.37
C GLU A 50 10.33 6.83 7.47
N ALA A 51 10.68 7.17 6.24
CA ALA A 51 9.75 7.83 5.31
C ALA A 51 9.27 6.89 4.23
N ALA A 52 7.98 6.94 3.92
CA ALA A 52 7.43 6.30 2.73
C ALA A 52 7.83 7.08 1.49
N ASN A 53 7.93 6.42 0.35
CA ASN A 53 8.17 7.11 -0.91
C ASN A 53 7.47 6.43 -2.09
N LEU A 54 7.31 7.18 -3.15
CA LEU A 54 6.76 6.72 -4.42
C LEU A 54 7.75 7.12 -5.50
N THR A 55 8.25 6.14 -6.22
CA THR A 55 9.24 6.33 -7.29
C THR A 55 8.82 5.56 -8.54
N GLY A 56 9.68 5.54 -9.53
CA GLY A 56 9.42 4.84 -10.78
C GLY A 56 8.93 5.76 -11.86
N LYS A 57 8.09 5.23 -12.72
CA LYS A 57 7.54 5.93 -13.88
C LYS A 57 6.02 5.89 -13.83
N ALA A 58 5.36 6.67 -14.68
CA ALA A 58 3.90 6.67 -14.76
C ALA A 58 3.33 5.28 -15.05
N GLU A 59 4.03 4.47 -15.82
CA GLU A 59 3.60 3.10 -16.17
C GLU A 59 4.14 2.01 -15.23
N ALA A 60 5.06 2.37 -14.34
CA ALA A 60 5.68 1.42 -13.41
C ALA A 60 5.94 2.10 -12.07
N TRP A 61 4.97 1.99 -11.16
CA TRP A 61 5.03 2.64 -9.86
C TRP A 61 5.75 1.76 -8.85
N LYS A 62 6.58 2.38 -8.04
CA LYS A 62 7.25 1.69 -6.93
C LYS A 62 6.92 2.41 -5.63
N ILE A 63 6.17 1.74 -4.78
CA ILE A 63 5.72 2.27 -3.49
C ILE A 63 6.53 1.59 -2.40
N ALA A 64 7.21 2.38 -1.58
CA ALA A 64 8.03 1.89 -0.48
C ALA A 64 7.48 2.41 0.84
N LEU A 65 7.21 1.50 1.78
CA LEU A 65 6.68 1.85 3.10
C LEU A 65 7.71 1.50 4.17
N PRO A 66 7.78 2.31 5.25
CA PRO A 66 8.67 2.00 6.37
C PRO A 66 8.29 0.67 7.01
N GLU A 67 9.25 -0.25 7.09
CA GLU A 67 9.03 -1.58 7.66
C GLU A 67 8.51 -1.51 9.10
N ALA A 68 9.13 -0.68 9.92
CA ALA A 68 8.75 -0.55 11.33
C ALA A 68 7.29 -0.11 11.49
N ALA A 69 6.84 0.84 10.67
CA ALA A 69 5.46 1.33 10.72
C ALA A 69 4.46 0.25 10.31
N VAL A 70 4.79 -0.52 9.28
CA VAL A 70 3.91 -1.60 8.80
C VAL A 70 3.85 -2.74 9.81
N ARG A 71 4.97 -3.12 10.42
CA ARG A 71 4.98 -4.17 11.45
C ARG A 71 4.19 -3.76 12.68
N GLU A 72 4.34 -2.52 13.12
CA GLU A 72 3.58 -2.00 14.26
C GLU A 72 2.09 -1.97 13.95
N HIS A 73 1.71 -1.54 12.76
CA HIS A 73 0.32 -1.55 12.32
C HIS A 73 -0.24 -2.98 12.28
N ALA A 74 0.54 -3.93 11.74
CA ALA A 74 0.13 -5.33 11.67
C ALA A 74 -0.15 -5.93 13.05
N SER A 75 0.59 -5.50 14.07
CA SER A 75 0.40 -5.98 15.44
C SER A 75 -0.91 -5.50 16.06
N ARG A 76 -1.53 -4.45 15.50
CA ARG A 76 -2.79 -3.89 16.00
C ARG A 76 -4.02 -4.32 15.21
N LEU A 77 -3.85 -5.16 14.20
CA LEU A 77 -4.99 -5.63 13.41
C LEU A 77 -5.86 -6.60 14.22
N PRO A 78 -7.20 -6.56 14.05
CA PRO A 78 -7.92 -5.67 13.15
C PRO A 78 -8.06 -4.25 13.70
N THR A 79 -7.98 -3.26 12.84
CA THR A 79 -8.19 -1.86 13.20
C THR A 79 -8.90 -1.16 12.04
N ARG A 80 -9.72 -0.15 12.35
CA ARG A 80 -10.41 0.66 11.35
C ARG A 80 -9.50 1.69 10.71
N GLU A 81 -8.44 2.07 11.42
CA GLU A 81 -7.52 3.08 10.94
C GLU A 81 -6.39 2.46 10.13
N GLY A 82 -6.11 3.05 8.96
CA GLY A 82 -4.95 2.68 8.17
C GLY A 82 -3.73 3.52 8.54
N LEU A 83 -2.62 3.22 7.90
CA LEU A 83 -1.41 4.04 8.00
C LEU A 83 -1.47 5.18 6.99
N ARG A 84 -1.13 6.36 7.43
CA ARG A 84 -1.14 7.55 6.59
C ARG A 84 0.25 8.15 6.49
N PHE A 85 0.68 8.44 5.27
CA PHE A 85 1.96 9.06 5.00
C PHE A 85 1.76 10.28 4.10
N SER A 86 2.57 11.31 4.33
CA SER A 86 2.59 12.50 3.48
C SER A 86 3.84 12.46 2.63
N LEU A 87 3.67 12.45 1.30
CA LEU A 87 4.79 12.41 0.35
C LEU A 87 4.95 13.80 -0.24
N SER A 88 6.09 14.42 0.02
CA SER A 88 6.37 15.79 -0.44
C SER A 88 6.73 15.80 -1.92
N GLY A 89 6.28 16.86 -2.63
CA GLY A 89 6.67 17.13 -4.00
C GLY A 89 7.47 18.39 -4.09
N ALA A 90 7.69 18.87 -5.32
CA ALA A 90 8.43 20.11 -5.57
C ALA A 90 7.67 21.34 -5.09
N GLY A 91 6.34 21.30 -5.05
CA GLY A 91 5.48 22.38 -4.58
C GLY A 91 4.44 21.89 -3.58
N VAL A 92 3.76 22.83 -2.94
CA VAL A 92 2.70 22.51 -1.97
C VAL A 92 1.57 21.70 -2.61
N GLU A 93 1.26 21.97 -3.88
CA GLU A 93 0.20 21.29 -4.62
C GLU A 93 0.55 19.85 -4.98
N ASP A 94 1.84 19.49 -4.90
CA ASP A 94 2.33 18.17 -5.27
C ASP A 94 2.37 17.19 -4.10
N VAL A 95 2.00 17.64 -2.91
CA VAL A 95 1.97 16.75 -1.74
C VAL A 95 0.92 15.68 -1.94
N LEU A 96 1.33 14.42 -1.85
CA LEU A 96 0.44 13.27 -2.00
C LEU A 96 0.24 12.60 -0.64
N THR A 97 -1.01 12.39 -0.27
CA THR A 97 -1.33 11.61 0.93
C THR A 97 -1.46 10.15 0.53
N LEU A 98 -0.62 9.30 1.11
CA LEU A 98 -0.64 7.85 0.87
C LEU A 98 -1.29 7.18 2.08
N LEU A 99 -2.39 6.47 1.83
CA LEU A 99 -3.09 5.71 2.86
C LEU A 99 -2.92 4.23 2.58
N PHE A 100 -2.35 3.51 3.54
CA PHE A 100 -2.16 2.07 3.46
C PHE A 100 -3.08 1.38 4.46
N ASP A 101 -3.85 0.38 4.00
CA ASP A 101 -4.66 -0.42 4.92
C ASP A 101 -4.70 -1.89 4.50
N VAL A 102 -5.09 -2.74 5.46
CA VAL A 102 -5.18 -4.18 5.28
C VAL A 102 -6.62 -4.63 5.44
N ASP A 103 -7.13 -5.38 4.47
CA ASP A 103 -8.46 -5.95 4.53
C ASP A 103 -8.43 -7.22 5.37
N VAL A 104 -9.08 -7.17 6.54
CA VAL A 104 -9.10 -8.26 7.52
C VAL A 104 -10.43 -9.01 7.55
N ARG A 105 -11.28 -8.84 6.53
CA ARG A 105 -12.62 -9.47 6.51
C ARG A 105 -12.56 -10.98 6.64
N ASP A 106 -11.59 -11.61 6.02
CA ASP A 106 -11.44 -13.07 6.09
C ASP A 106 -11.06 -13.53 7.50
N SER A 107 -10.17 -12.80 8.16
CA SER A 107 -9.80 -13.07 9.54
C SER A 107 -10.99 -12.93 10.49
N VAL A 108 -11.79 -11.89 10.31
CA VAL A 108 -13.01 -11.67 11.11
C VAL A 108 -14.02 -12.78 10.88
N ARG A 109 -14.21 -13.23 9.63
CA ARG A 109 -15.10 -14.35 9.31
C ARG A 109 -14.64 -15.63 9.97
N ARG A 110 -13.35 -15.94 9.94
CA ARG A 110 -12.79 -17.13 10.57
C ARG A 110 -13.02 -17.14 12.08
N ARG A 111 -12.86 -15.99 12.74
CA ARG A 111 -13.13 -15.86 14.17
C ARG A 111 -14.60 -16.06 14.52
N ARG A 112 -15.51 -15.59 13.67
CA ARG A 112 -16.95 -15.74 13.88
C ARG A 112 -17.43 -17.18 13.69
N SER A 113 -16.76 -17.93 12.83
CA SER A 113 -17.16 -19.32 12.53
C SER A 113 -16.56 -20.34 13.50
N SER A 114 -15.63 -19.93 14.31
CA SER A 114 -15.06 -20.79 15.34
C SER A 114 -15.74 -20.56 16.69
#